data_37cfe29995f3b7690cfe5c5b3ebea2e6
#
_entry.id   37cfe29995f3b7690cfe5c5b3ebea2e6
#
_cell.length_a   1.000
_cell.length_b   1.000
_cell.length_c   1.000
_cell.angle_alpha   90.00
_cell.angle_beta   90.00
_cell.angle_gamma   90.00
#
_symmetry.space_group_name_H-M   'P 1'
#
loop_
_entity.id
_entity.type
_entity.pdbx_description
1 polymer ?
#
loop_
_entity_poly.entity_id
_entity_poly.type
_entity_poly.pdbx_seq_one_letter_code
_entity_poly.pdbx_strand_id
1 'polypeptide(L)'
;MLGVPFEKRDVVRVGFIGLGGRGYGQLKEMLAVEGAQITAINDISQDNITRARDEVVEKGQPEPAIETDWQRLCERSDVDLVYTCSPWNMHVPVAVYAMECGKHVAVEVPAATTIEGCWKLVDTSERTRKHCIMLENCCYGAEEMLALSMVRKGLLGTITHGEAAYIHDLRAVLLGDTGEGLWRREPHKTRDANLYPTHGLGPVAWYMNVNRGDRFTKIVSMSSLSASLSEYRDATLAKDDPKLKETYSCGDMNLSFIQTEMGRTILLEHDVVSPRPYSRLNLVQGTKGVFSGWPHRVYLDGKSEEHKWEELDAYKEQYQHSLWRKHGEKALELGGHGGMDFIMNYRLIQLYRNGMAPDIDVYDAAAWSAPCALSEISITNENIPLSFPDFTRGNWKEADTRAQDI
;
A
#
# COMPACT_ATOMS: atom_id res chain seq x y z
N MET A 1 11.54 4.33 -15.13
CA MET A 1 10.26 3.58 -15.31
C MET A 1 9.04 4.50 -15.20
N LEU A 2 9.23 5.75 -14.81
CA LEU A 2 8.17 6.77 -14.75
C LEU A 2 7.50 6.93 -16.13
N GLY A 3 6.17 6.79 -16.19
CA GLY A 3 5.39 6.93 -17.42
C GLY A 3 5.63 5.87 -18.51
N VAL A 4 6.43 4.84 -18.25
CA VAL A 4 6.65 3.75 -19.20
C VAL A 4 5.39 2.89 -19.29
N PRO A 5 4.80 2.68 -20.49
CA PRO A 5 3.61 1.86 -20.63
C PRO A 5 3.91 0.36 -20.52
N PHE A 6 2.90 -0.42 -20.16
CA PHE A 6 2.94 -1.88 -20.30
C PHE A 6 2.97 -2.30 -21.78
N GLU A 7 3.51 -3.47 -22.06
CA GLU A 7 3.25 -4.17 -23.31
C GLU A 7 1.78 -4.63 -23.33
N LYS A 8 0.99 -4.11 -24.28
CA LYS A 8 -0.45 -4.41 -24.37
C LYS A 8 -0.75 -5.91 -24.44
N ARG A 9 -1.73 -6.37 -23.67
CA ARG A 9 -2.24 -7.74 -23.62
C ARG A 9 -3.75 -7.75 -23.55
N ASP A 10 -4.40 -8.60 -24.35
CA ASP A 10 -5.87 -8.77 -24.27
C ASP A 10 -6.26 -9.50 -22.99
N VAL A 11 -5.44 -10.46 -22.55
CA VAL A 11 -5.56 -11.21 -21.30
C VAL A 11 -4.25 -11.10 -20.55
N VAL A 12 -4.31 -10.73 -19.27
CA VAL A 12 -3.16 -10.69 -18.37
C VAL A 12 -3.10 -11.99 -17.58
N ARG A 13 -2.04 -12.77 -17.77
CA ARG A 13 -1.82 -14.05 -17.10
C ARG A 13 -1.08 -13.84 -15.80
N VAL A 14 -1.76 -14.14 -14.70
CA VAL A 14 -1.31 -13.82 -13.35
C VAL A 14 -0.87 -15.08 -12.63
N GLY A 15 0.33 -15.04 -12.04
CA GLY A 15 0.84 -16.05 -11.12
C GLY A 15 0.83 -15.52 -9.68
N PHE A 16 0.14 -16.20 -8.76
CA PHE A 16 0.03 -15.81 -7.35
C PHE A 16 1.07 -16.51 -6.48
N ILE A 17 1.78 -15.75 -5.65
CA ILE A 17 2.73 -16.23 -4.64
C ILE A 17 2.25 -15.76 -3.26
N GLY A 18 1.98 -16.72 -2.36
CA GLY A 18 1.39 -16.46 -1.05
C GLY A 18 -0.13 -16.38 -1.11
N LEU A 19 -0.79 -17.42 -0.61
CA LEU A 19 -2.25 -17.64 -0.65
C LEU A 19 -2.87 -17.71 0.76
N GLY A 20 -2.20 -17.10 1.72
CA GLY A 20 -2.73 -16.89 3.08
C GLY A 20 -3.98 -16.00 3.06
N GLY A 21 -4.35 -15.43 4.21
CA GLY A 21 -5.57 -14.61 4.30
C GLY A 21 -5.64 -13.50 3.24
N ARG A 22 -4.58 -12.68 3.15
CA ARG A 22 -4.51 -11.56 2.20
C ARG A 22 -4.45 -12.06 0.75
N GLY A 23 -3.55 -13.00 0.44
CA GLY A 23 -3.37 -13.49 -0.94
C GLY A 23 -4.61 -14.20 -1.49
N TYR A 24 -5.30 -14.98 -0.67
CA TYR A 24 -6.57 -15.61 -1.07
C TYR A 24 -7.67 -14.56 -1.31
N GLY A 25 -7.76 -13.53 -0.45
CA GLY A 25 -8.67 -12.41 -0.69
C GLY A 25 -8.41 -11.72 -2.02
N GLN A 26 -7.15 -11.39 -2.31
CA GLN A 26 -6.76 -10.77 -3.59
C GLN A 26 -7.03 -11.66 -4.80
N LEU A 27 -6.81 -12.97 -4.69
CA LEU A 27 -7.12 -13.91 -5.76
C LEU A 27 -8.63 -13.90 -6.08
N LYS A 28 -9.49 -13.88 -5.07
CA LYS A 28 -10.95 -13.80 -5.26
C LYS A 28 -11.37 -12.50 -5.97
N GLU A 29 -10.81 -11.38 -5.55
CA GLU A 29 -11.04 -10.08 -6.19
C GLU A 29 -10.54 -10.08 -7.65
N MET A 30 -9.36 -10.65 -7.91
CA MET A 30 -8.78 -10.75 -9.25
C MET A 30 -9.62 -11.61 -10.19
N LEU A 31 -10.22 -12.71 -9.70
CA LEU A 31 -11.11 -13.58 -10.48
C LEU A 31 -12.38 -12.85 -10.98
N ALA A 32 -12.77 -11.76 -10.32
CA ALA A 32 -13.90 -10.93 -10.73
C ALA A 32 -13.52 -9.85 -11.77
N VAL A 33 -12.22 -9.72 -12.10
CA VAL A 33 -11.71 -8.71 -13.04
C VAL A 33 -11.67 -9.29 -14.46
N GLU A 34 -12.38 -8.64 -15.38
CA GLU A 34 -12.34 -8.99 -16.79
C GLU A 34 -10.94 -8.82 -17.40
N GLY A 35 -10.47 -9.84 -18.09
CA GLY A 35 -9.15 -9.86 -18.73
C GLY A 35 -8.02 -10.31 -17.82
N ALA A 36 -8.30 -10.72 -16.58
CA ALA A 36 -7.37 -11.43 -15.72
C ALA A 36 -7.55 -12.95 -15.82
N GLN A 37 -6.46 -13.69 -15.94
CA GLN A 37 -6.44 -15.15 -15.90
C GLN A 37 -5.40 -15.62 -14.89
N ILE A 38 -5.82 -16.46 -13.93
CA ILE A 38 -4.90 -17.07 -12.96
C ILE A 38 -4.29 -18.31 -13.61
N THR A 39 -3.02 -18.27 -13.95
CA THR A 39 -2.33 -19.36 -14.66
C THR A 39 -1.44 -20.21 -13.77
N ALA A 40 -0.96 -19.66 -12.65
CA ALA A 40 -0.12 -20.38 -11.72
C ALA A 40 -0.34 -19.89 -10.29
N ILE A 41 -0.15 -20.79 -9.32
CA ILE A 41 -0.27 -20.51 -7.87
C ILE A 41 0.86 -21.18 -7.11
N ASN A 42 1.30 -20.49 -6.03
CA ASN A 42 2.33 -20.99 -5.10
C ASN A 42 1.99 -20.58 -3.67
N ASP A 43 2.12 -21.50 -2.74
CA ASP A 43 2.13 -21.27 -1.29
C ASP A 43 2.93 -22.38 -0.61
N ILE A 44 3.36 -22.17 0.61
CA ILE A 44 4.01 -23.21 1.44
C ILE A 44 3.00 -24.16 2.08
N SER A 45 1.72 -23.77 2.15
CA SER A 45 0.61 -24.54 2.72
C SER A 45 -0.19 -25.23 1.63
N GLN A 46 -0.28 -26.56 1.69
CA GLN A 46 -1.10 -27.34 0.76
C GLN A 46 -2.59 -27.01 0.87
N ASP A 47 -3.07 -26.66 2.06
CA ASP A 47 -4.47 -26.26 2.27
C ASP A 47 -4.79 -24.94 1.56
N ASN A 48 -3.88 -23.97 1.61
CA ASN A 48 -4.01 -22.71 0.89
C ASN A 48 -4.01 -22.93 -0.63
N ILE A 49 -3.14 -23.79 -1.13
CA ILE A 49 -3.07 -24.16 -2.56
C ILE A 49 -4.39 -24.81 -2.99
N THR A 50 -4.87 -25.81 -2.25
CA THR A 50 -6.11 -26.52 -2.58
C THR A 50 -7.30 -25.56 -2.63
N ARG A 51 -7.45 -24.73 -1.60
CA ARG A 51 -8.51 -23.72 -1.52
C ARG A 51 -8.47 -22.74 -2.70
N ALA A 52 -7.28 -22.23 -3.04
CA ALA A 52 -7.12 -21.27 -4.13
C ALA A 52 -7.38 -21.89 -5.50
N ARG A 53 -6.88 -23.12 -5.74
CA ARG A 53 -7.14 -23.88 -6.98
C ARG A 53 -8.64 -24.10 -7.16
N ASP A 54 -9.31 -24.57 -6.12
CA ASP A 54 -10.73 -24.89 -6.17
C ASP A 54 -11.57 -23.63 -6.46
N GLU A 55 -11.23 -22.49 -5.86
CA GLU A 55 -11.86 -21.19 -6.15
C GLU A 55 -11.67 -20.78 -7.62
N VAL A 56 -10.48 -20.93 -8.19
CA VAL A 56 -10.22 -20.61 -9.61
C VAL A 56 -11.10 -21.45 -10.53
N VAL A 57 -11.18 -22.75 -10.27
CA VAL A 57 -12.00 -23.68 -11.06
C VAL A 57 -13.49 -23.41 -10.89
N GLU A 58 -13.95 -23.14 -9.67
CA GLU A 58 -15.35 -22.81 -9.38
C GLU A 58 -15.80 -21.54 -10.10
N LYS A 59 -14.91 -20.55 -10.27
CA LYS A 59 -15.16 -19.33 -11.04
C LYS A 59 -15.06 -19.52 -12.55
N GLY A 60 -14.88 -20.77 -13.03
CA GLY A 60 -14.90 -21.13 -14.44
C GLY A 60 -13.61 -20.82 -15.21
N GLN A 61 -12.51 -20.51 -14.52
CA GLN A 61 -11.19 -20.42 -15.16
C GLN A 61 -10.53 -21.81 -15.25
N PRO A 62 -9.59 -22.03 -16.20
CA PRO A 62 -8.80 -23.25 -16.25
C PRO A 62 -8.06 -23.50 -14.93
N GLU A 63 -7.87 -24.77 -14.58
CA GLU A 63 -7.08 -25.14 -13.41
C GLU A 63 -5.66 -24.54 -13.50
N PRO A 64 -5.24 -23.76 -12.50
CA PRO A 64 -3.92 -23.14 -12.50
C PRO A 64 -2.83 -24.18 -12.24
N ALA A 65 -1.65 -23.96 -12.81
CA ALA A 65 -0.49 -24.77 -12.47
C ALA A 65 -0.08 -24.53 -11.00
N ILE A 66 0.25 -25.61 -10.31
CA ILE A 66 0.74 -25.57 -8.93
C ILE A 66 2.27 -25.65 -8.94
N GLU A 67 2.94 -24.62 -8.44
CA GLU A 67 4.38 -24.61 -8.26
C GLU A 67 4.72 -24.67 -6.78
N THR A 68 5.57 -25.59 -6.39
CA THR A 68 6.03 -25.71 -4.99
C THR A 68 7.20 -24.78 -4.67
N ASP A 69 7.87 -24.29 -5.72
CA ASP A 69 8.94 -23.30 -5.66
C ASP A 69 8.49 -22.02 -6.35
N TRP A 70 8.48 -20.91 -5.59
CA TRP A 70 8.06 -19.61 -6.11
C TRP A 70 8.95 -19.12 -7.26
N GLN A 71 10.24 -19.53 -7.34
CA GLN A 71 11.15 -19.18 -8.41
C GLN A 71 10.67 -19.80 -9.73
N ARG A 72 10.25 -21.07 -9.70
CA ARG A 72 9.70 -21.75 -10.88
C ARG A 72 8.42 -21.08 -11.40
N LEU A 73 7.60 -20.56 -10.49
CA LEU A 73 6.44 -19.77 -10.91
C LEU A 73 6.87 -18.54 -11.70
N CYS A 74 7.89 -17.83 -11.24
CA CYS A 74 8.44 -16.67 -11.96
C CYS A 74 9.03 -17.00 -13.33
N GLU A 75 9.57 -18.20 -13.51
CA GLU A 75 10.20 -18.69 -14.77
C GLU A 75 9.19 -19.11 -15.82
N ARG A 76 7.92 -19.33 -15.48
CA ARG A 76 6.89 -19.83 -16.40
C ARG A 76 6.66 -18.87 -17.57
N SER A 77 6.55 -19.43 -18.78
CA SER A 77 6.27 -18.65 -20.00
C SER A 77 4.79 -18.23 -20.12
N ASP A 78 3.89 -18.83 -19.33
CA ASP A 78 2.46 -18.54 -19.28
C ASP A 78 2.07 -17.61 -18.11
N VAL A 79 3.05 -16.90 -17.52
CA VAL A 79 2.85 -15.83 -16.54
C VAL A 79 3.37 -14.52 -17.11
N ASP A 80 2.55 -13.47 -17.10
CA ASP A 80 2.90 -12.09 -17.48
C ASP A 80 3.14 -11.19 -16.26
N LEU A 81 2.34 -11.41 -15.21
CA LEU A 81 2.35 -10.65 -13.96
C LEU A 81 2.48 -11.60 -12.76
N VAL A 82 3.54 -11.44 -11.97
CA VAL A 82 3.66 -12.10 -10.67
C VAL A 82 2.97 -11.23 -9.62
N TYR A 83 2.03 -11.81 -8.88
CA TYR A 83 1.28 -11.14 -7.81
C TYR A 83 1.70 -11.76 -6.47
N THR A 84 2.42 -11.01 -5.62
CA THR A 84 2.96 -11.57 -4.38
C THR A 84 2.33 -10.96 -3.14
N CYS A 85 1.78 -11.84 -2.29
CA CYS A 85 1.24 -11.57 -0.96
C CYS A 85 2.02 -12.37 0.11
N SER A 86 3.31 -12.54 -0.11
CA SER A 86 4.23 -13.22 0.82
C SER A 86 4.54 -12.34 2.04
N PRO A 87 5.18 -12.87 3.10
CA PRO A 87 5.69 -12.05 4.20
C PRO A 87 6.67 -10.96 3.75
N TRP A 88 6.79 -9.86 4.49
CA TRP A 88 7.58 -8.67 4.12
C TRP A 88 9.03 -8.96 3.71
N ASN A 89 9.69 -9.91 4.37
CA ASN A 89 11.06 -10.31 4.04
C ASN A 89 11.20 -10.97 2.67
N MET A 90 10.10 -11.43 2.08
CA MET A 90 10.07 -12.06 0.75
C MET A 90 9.68 -11.09 -0.36
N HIS A 91 9.16 -9.89 -0.06
CA HIS A 91 8.70 -8.94 -1.07
C HIS A 91 9.81 -8.58 -2.06
N VAL A 92 10.97 -8.11 -1.56
CA VAL A 92 12.10 -7.72 -2.42
C VAL A 92 12.71 -8.93 -3.15
N PRO A 93 12.99 -10.07 -2.51
CA PRO A 93 13.49 -11.26 -3.21
C PRO A 93 12.59 -11.72 -4.36
N VAL A 94 11.29 -11.85 -4.11
CA VAL A 94 10.32 -12.28 -5.13
C VAL A 94 10.20 -11.25 -6.26
N ALA A 95 10.06 -9.96 -5.92
CA ALA A 95 9.91 -8.90 -6.92
C ALA A 95 11.13 -8.78 -7.84
N VAL A 96 12.33 -8.83 -7.27
CA VAL A 96 13.59 -8.79 -8.03
C VAL A 96 13.68 -9.97 -8.97
N TYR A 97 13.49 -11.19 -8.46
CA TYR A 97 13.59 -12.40 -9.28
C TYR A 97 12.55 -12.45 -10.40
N ALA A 98 11.31 -12.07 -10.10
CA ALA A 98 10.25 -11.98 -11.11
C ALA A 98 10.62 -11.02 -12.25
N MET A 99 11.14 -9.82 -11.92
CA MET A 99 11.59 -8.85 -12.93
C MET A 99 12.79 -9.37 -13.74
N GLU A 100 13.73 -10.08 -13.11
CA GLU A 100 14.87 -10.73 -13.79
C GLU A 100 14.42 -11.85 -14.74
N CYS A 101 13.34 -12.56 -14.41
CA CYS A 101 12.69 -13.53 -15.30
C CYS A 101 11.81 -12.85 -16.38
N GLY A 102 11.86 -11.53 -16.52
CA GLY A 102 11.14 -10.78 -17.54
C GLY A 102 9.66 -10.58 -17.25
N LYS A 103 9.20 -10.74 -16.00
CA LYS A 103 7.80 -10.52 -15.57
C LYS A 103 7.62 -9.13 -14.98
N HIS A 104 6.44 -8.57 -15.12
CA HIS A 104 6.01 -7.50 -14.22
C HIS A 104 5.65 -8.10 -12.86
N VAL A 105 5.74 -7.31 -11.79
CA VAL A 105 5.40 -7.77 -10.45
C VAL A 105 4.49 -6.76 -9.74
N ALA A 106 3.44 -7.27 -9.13
CA ALA A 106 2.58 -6.57 -8.18
C ALA A 106 2.91 -7.11 -6.78
N VAL A 107 3.33 -6.24 -5.87
CA VAL A 107 3.83 -6.61 -4.55
C VAL A 107 3.00 -5.94 -3.45
N GLU A 108 2.60 -6.72 -2.44
CA GLU A 108 1.90 -6.22 -1.25
C GLU A 108 2.77 -5.25 -0.45
N VAL A 109 2.12 -4.53 0.42
CA VAL A 109 2.68 -3.40 1.18
C VAL A 109 3.29 -3.80 2.53
N PRO A 110 4.37 -3.10 2.92
CA PRO A 110 5.24 -2.23 2.15
C PRO A 110 6.08 -3.03 1.15
N ALA A 111 6.42 -2.45 0.00
CA ALA A 111 7.19 -3.16 -1.02
C ALA A 111 8.61 -3.55 -0.56
N ALA A 112 9.18 -2.75 0.34
CA ALA A 112 10.47 -3.02 0.99
C ALA A 112 10.46 -2.47 2.42
N THR A 113 11.30 -3.05 3.30
CA THR A 113 11.46 -2.61 4.70
C THR A 113 12.85 -2.06 5.00
N THR A 114 13.71 -1.95 3.98
CA THR A 114 15.07 -1.37 4.06
C THR A 114 15.34 -0.44 2.88
N ILE A 115 16.27 0.51 3.04
CA ILE A 115 16.66 1.44 1.95
C ILE A 115 17.34 0.68 0.82
N GLU A 116 18.18 -0.30 1.13
CA GLU A 116 18.83 -1.17 0.14
C GLU A 116 17.79 -1.94 -0.67
N GLY A 117 16.73 -2.44 0.00
CA GLY A 117 15.60 -3.09 -0.66
C GLY A 117 14.87 -2.15 -1.63
N CYS A 118 14.60 -0.91 -1.21
CA CYS A 118 14.00 0.11 -2.06
C CYS A 118 14.83 0.36 -3.33
N TRP A 119 16.13 0.59 -3.19
CA TRP A 119 17.04 0.78 -4.32
C TRP A 119 17.12 -0.47 -5.20
N LYS A 120 17.17 -1.67 -4.61
CA LYS A 120 17.22 -2.90 -5.38
C LYS A 120 15.99 -3.10 -6.27
N LEU A 121 14.81 -2.73 -5.79
CA LEU A 121 13.58 -2.72 -6.61
C LEU A 121 13.71 -1.73 -7.78
N VAL A 122 14.13 -0.49 -7.51
CA VAL A 122 14.30 0.57 -8.52
C VAL A 122 15.32 0.15 -9.58
N ASP A 123 16.53 -0.25 -9.16
CA ASP A 123 17.62 -0.63 -10.05
C ASP A 123 17.24 -1.82 -10.95
N THR A 124 16.55 -2.81 -10.36
CA THR A 124 16.10 -3.99 -11.12
C THR A 124 15.02 -3.62 -12.12
N SER A 125 14.03 -2.82 -11.71
CA SER A 125 12.97 -2.36 -12.61
C SER A 125 13.51 -1.54 -13.78
N GLU A 126 14.44 -0.62 -13.54
CA GLU A 126 15.08 0.17 -14.58
C GLU A 126 15.92 -0.70 -15.55
N ARG A 127 16.71 -1.62 -15.02
CA ARG A 127 17.57 -2.51 -15.79
C ARG A 127 16.79 -3.51 -16.66
N THR A 128 15.75 -4.11 -16.09
CA THR A 128 14.94 -5.13 -16.78
C THR A 128 13.82 -4.54 -17.62
N ARG A 129 13.50 -3.27 -17.44
CA ARG A 129 12.35 -2.59 -18.05
C ARG A 129 11.02 -3.26 -17.66
N LYS A 130 10.96 -3.87 -16.48
CA LYS A 130 9.74 -4.47 -15.92
C LYS A 130 9.24 -3.65 -14.73
N HIS A 131 7.93 -3.51 -14.63
CA HIS A 131 7.30 -2.77 -13.54
C HIS A 131 7.31 -3.58 -12.25
N CYS A 132 7.61 -2.90 -11.14
CA CYS A 132 7.28 -3.30 -9.79
C CYS A 132 6.18 -2.35 -9.29
N ILE A 133 4.97 -2.87 -9.16
CA ILE A 133 3.78 -2.13 -8.74
C ILE A 133 3.50 -2.47 -7.28
N MET A 134 3.43 -1.48 -6.41
CA MET A 134 2.99 -1.72 -5.05
C MET A 134 1.46 -1.69 -4.96
N LEU A 135 0.89 -2.68 -4.27
CA LEU A 135 -0.55 -2.89 -4.14
C LEU A 135 -1.12 -2.02 -3.00
N GLU A 136 -0.93 -0.70 -3.09
CA GLU A 136 -1.47 0.25 -2.11
C GLU A 136 -2.96 0.51 -2.40
N ASN A 137 -3.81 -0.34 -1.86
CA ASN A 137 -5.25 -0.31 -2.07
C ASN A 137 -5.92 0.95 -1.52
N CYS A 138 -5.35 1.57 -0.48
CA CYS A 138 -5.93 2.79 0.11
C CYS A 138 -5.94 3.98 -0.86
N CYS A 139 -5.05 3.99 -1.85
CA CYS A 139 -5.10 4.99 -2.93
C CYS A 139 -6.39 4.87 -3.77
N TYR A 140 -7.02 3.71 -3.78
CA TYR A 140 -8.23 3.40 -4.56
C TYR A 140 -9.51 3.40 -3.72
N GLY A 141 -9.45 3.84 -2.47
CA GLY A 141 -10.63 4.04 -1.63
C GLY A 141 -11.59 5.08 -2.21
N ALA A 142 -12.88 4.93 -1.91
CA ALA A 142 -13.92 5.82 -2.45
C ALA A 142 -13.69 7.27 -2.04
N GLU A 143 -13.37 7.48 -0.80
CA GLU A 143 -13.13 8.79 -0.21
C GLU A 143 -11.76 9.35 -0.59
N GLU A 144 -10.73 8.51 -0.70
CA GLU A 144 -9.40 8.90 -1.16
C GLU A 144 -9.43 9.34 -2.63
N MET A 145 -10.13 8.62 -3.50
CA MET A 145 -10.28 9.02 -4.90
C MET A 145 -11.17 10.25 -5.06
N LEU A 146 -12.18 10.43 -4.20
CA LEU A 146 -12.97 11.65 -4.14
C LEU A 146 -12.10 12.86 -3.73
N ALA A 147 -11.29 12.72 -2.67
CA ALA A 147 -10.35 13.76 -2.24
C ALA A 147 -9.34 14.11 -3.34
N LEU A 148 -8.79 13.09 -4.03
CA LEU A 148 -7.89 13.31 -5.17
C LEU A 148 -8.56 14.12 -6.28
N SER A 149 -9.82 13.81 -6.61
CA SER A 149 -10.59 14.59 -7.60
C SER A 149 -10.81 16.03 -7.15
N MET A 150 -11.12 16.26 -5.88
CA MET A 150 -11.29 17.61 -5.31
C MET A 150 -9.98 18.40 -5.38
N VAL A 151 -8.86 17.78 -5.01
CA VAL A 151 -7.52 18.40 -5.10
C VAL A 151 -7.18 18.75 -6.54
N ARG A 152 -7.34 17.82 -7.49
CA ARG A 152 -7.06 18.04 -8.92
C ARG A 152 -7.92 19.12 -9.55
N LYS A 153 -9.16 19.26 -9.12
CA LYS A 153 -10.06 20.33 -9.53
C LYS A 153 -9.79 21.66 -8.81
N GLY A 154 -8.76 21.72 -7.96
CA GLY A 154 -8.31 22.95 -7.30
C GLY A 154 -9.21 23.44 -6.16
N LEU A 155 -10.14 22.62 -5.64
CA LEU A 155 -11.07 23.04 -4.58
C LEU A 155 -10.34 23.44 -3.31
N LEU A 156 -9.26 22.72 -2.97
CA LEU A 156 -8.47 23.01 -1.76
C LEU A 156 -7.39 24.08 -1.99
N GLY A 157 -7.23 24.57 -3.22
CA GLY A 157 -6.19 25.53 -3.57
C GLY A 157 -4.80 24.89 -3.62
N THR A 158 -3.75 25.64 -3.25
CA THR A 158 -2.38 25.12 -3.16
C THR A 158 -2.25 24.25 -1.91
N ILE A 159 -1.90 22.97 -2.09
CA ILE A 159 -1.72 22.04 -0.97
C ILE A 159 -0.47 22.41 -0.19
N THR A 160 -0.57 22.46 1.13
CA THR A 160 0.49 22.88 2.06
C THR A 160 0.86 21.81 3.07
N HIS A 161 -0.12 20.98 3.49
CA HIS A 161 0.05 20.01 4.56
C HIS A 161 -0.81 18.77 4.35
N GLY A 162 -0.37 17.63 4.88
CA GLY A 162 -1.14 16.41 4.98
C GLY A 162 -0.89 15.67 6.29
N GLU A 163 -1.90 14.90 6.73
CA GLU A 163 -1.78 13.97 7.86
C GLU A 163 -2.12 12.58 7.37
N ALA A 164 -1.26 11.64 7.69
CA ALA A 164 -1.30 10.27 7.24
C ALA A 164 -1.08 9.32 8.41
N ALA A 165 -1.79 8.21 8.47
CA ALA A 165 -1.60 7.25 9.55
C ALA A 165 -1.90 5.82 9.13
N TYR A 166 -1.38 4.88 9.91
CA TYR A 166 -1.92 3.54 10.04
C TYR A 166 -2.11 3.23 11.52
N ILE A 167 -3.33 3.45 11.98
CA ILE A 167 -3.75 3.19 13.36
C ILE A 167 -4.74 2.04 13.32
N HIS A 168 -4.38 0.89 13.91
CA HIS A 168 -5.17 -0.33 13.81
C HIS A 168 -4.85 -1.27 14.99
N ASP A 169 -5.77 -1.52 15.88
CA ASP A 169 -5.53 -2.49 16.96
C ASP A 169 -5.32 -3.90 16.39
N LEU A 170 -4.06 -4.30 16.27
CA LEU A 170 -3.64 -5.62 15.78
C LEU A 170 -3.05 -6.51 16.87
N ARG A 171 -3.20 -6.17 18.16
CA ARG A 171 -2.59 -6.92 19.26
C ARG A 171 -2.94 -8.41 19.23
N ALA A 172 -4.20 -8.76 19.00
CA ALA A 172 -4.64 -10.15 18.88
C ALA A 172 -4.02 -10.85 17.66
N VAL A 173 -3.88 -10.16 16.52
CA VAL A 173 -3.24 -10.71 15.32
C VAL A 173 -1.75 -10.94 15.56
N LEU A 174 -1.06 -9.96 16.15
CA LEU A 174 0.38 -10.04 16.42
C LEU A 174 0.73 -11.19 17.38
N LEU A 175 -0.12 -11.48 18.36
CA LEU A 175 0.08 -12.59 19.30
C LEU A 175 -0.48 -13.93 18.79
N GLY A 176 -1.12 -13.96 17.64
CA GLY A 176 -1.65 -15.17 17.02
C GLY A 176 -0.58 -16.16 16.59
N ASP A 177 -0.93 -17.44 16.53
CA ASP A 177 -0.08 -18.55 16.09
C ASP A 177 -0.36 -18.98 14.64
N THR A 178 -1.11 -18.17 13.90
CA THR A 178 -1.48 -18.42 12.51
C THR A 178 -1.40 -17.13 11.68
N GLY A 179 -1.38 -17.27 10.36
CA GLY A 179 -1.44 -16.14 9.43
C GLY A 179 -0.34 -15.09 9.68
N GLU A 180 -0.72 -13.84 9.79
CA GLU A 180 0.21 -12.72 9.98
C GLU A 180 0.94 -12.77 11.33
N GLY A 181 0.36 -13.38 12.36
CA GLY A 181 1.00 -13.53 13.67
C GLY A 181 2.30 -14.32 13.62
N LEU A 182 2.50 -15.16 12.59
CA LEU A 182 3.71 -15.97 12.43
C LEU A 182 4.95 -15.12 12.04
N TRP A 183 4.75 -13.94 11.45
CA TRP A 183 5.88 -13.16 10.95
C TRP A 183 5.78 -11.65 11.29
N ARG A 184 4.57 -11.08 11.41
CA ARG A 184 4.38 -9.63 11.60
C ARG A 184 4.79 -9.14 13.00
N ARG A 185 4.76 -10.00 14.03
CA ARG A 185 5.24 -9.68 15.38
C ARG A 185 6.76 -9.51 15.44
N GLU A 186 7.53 -10.25 14.63
CA GLU A 186 8.99 -10.28 14.73
C GLU A 186 9.65 -8.89 14.57
N PRO A 187 9.26 -8.04 13.61
CA PRO A 187 9.74 -6.66 13.55
C PRO A 187 9.48 -5.84 14.83
N HIS A 188 8.35 -6.05 15.51
CA HIS A 188 8.06 -5.34 16.77
C HIS A 188 9.00 -5.69 17.92
N LYS A 189 9.62 -6.87 17.88
CA LYS A 189 10.60 -7.30 18.90
C LYS A 189 11.94 -6.60 18.73
N THR A 190 12.34 -6.27 17.52
CA THR A 190 13.71 -5.92 17.19
C THR A 190 13.89 -4.52 16.61
N ARG A 191 12.81 -3.87 16.15
CA ARG A 191 12.85 -2.57 15.45
C ARG A 191 11.96 -1.56 16.17
N ASP A 192 12.41 -0.32 16.28
CA ASP A 192 11.57 0.82 16.66
C ASP A 192 11.42 1.74 15.45
N ALA A 193 10.26 1.67 14.79
CA ALA A 193 10.04 2.27 13.47
C ALA A 193 8.56 2.44 13.14
N ASN A 194 8.28 3.23 12.12
CA ASN A 194 7.01 3.13 11.39
C ASN A 194 7.04 1.89 10.49
N LEU A 195 6.52 0.76 10.97
CA LEU A 195 6.60 -0.51 10.27
C LEU A 195 5.61 -0.65 9.10
N TYR A 196 4.65 0.29 8.97
CA TYR A 196 3.60 0.21 7.94
C TYR A 196 3.13 1.59 7.45
N PRO A 197 4.00 2.35 6.75
CA PRO A 197 3.73 3.75 6.40
C PRO A 197 2.74 3.94 5.25
N THR A 198 2.58 2.94 4.36
CA THR A 198 2.09 3.14 3.00
C THR A 198 0.60 3.46 2.92
N HIS A 199 -0.25 2.85 3.78
CA HIS A 199 -1.70 3.06 3.76
C HIS A 199 -2.13 4.51 4.05
N GLY A 200 -1.39 5.19 4.92
CA GLY A 200 -1.61 6.62 5.13
C GLY A 200 -0.88 7.48 4.11
N LEU A 201 0.41 7.16 3.87
CA LEU A 201 1.29 7.99 3.05
C LEU A 201 0.92 7.98 1.55
N GLY A 202 0.50 6.84 1.01
CA GLY A 202 0.17 6.68 -0.41
C GLY A 202 -0.87 7.68 -0.92
N PRO A 203 -2.07 7.75 -0.34
CA PRO A 203 -3.08 8.73 -0.74
C PRO A 203 -2.60 10.17 -0.61
N VAL A 204 -1.95 10.53 0.52
CA VAL A 204 -1.43 11.89 0.75
C VAL A 204 -0.33 12.24 -0.25
N ALA A 205 0.55 11.29 -0.59
CA ALA A 205 1.56 11.47 -1.64
C ALA A 205 0.93 11.73 -3.02
N TRP A 206 -0.19 11.07 -3.34
CA TRP A 206 -0.93 11.35 -4.57
C TRP A 206 -1.52 12.75 -4.59
N TYR A 207 -2.09 13.23 -3.49
CA TYR A 207 -2.63 14.60 -3.40
C TYR A 207 -1.54 15.65 -3.61
N MET A 208 -0.30 15.34 -3.26
CA MET A 208 0.86 16.22 -3.37
C MET A 208 1.68 16.04 -4.64
N ASN A 209 1.31 15.12 -5.53
CA ASN A 209 2.05 14.77 -6.74
C ASN A 209 3.51 14.33 -6.45
N VAL A 210 3.75 13.61 -5.38
CA VAL A 210 5.07 13.09 -5.04
C VAL A 210 5.56 12.15 -6.15
N ASN A 211 6.83 12.26 -6.53
CA ASN A 211 7.51 11.64 -7.67
C ASN A 211 7.05 12.14 -9.06
N ARG A 212 6.08 13.08 -9.12
CA ARG A 212 5.57 13.67 -10.37
C ARG A 212 5.21 15.14 -10.15
N GLY A 213 6.23 15.98 -9.96
CA GLY A 213 6.10 17.41 -9.67
C GLY A 213 6.54 17.81 -8.26
N ASP A 214 6.72 16.82 -7.35
CA ASP A 214 7.27 16.99 -6.01
C ASP A 214 8.06 15.73 -5.60
N ARG A 215 8.78 15.77 -4.49
CA ARG A 215 9.46 14.62 -3.88
C ARG A 215 9.64 14.82 -2.39
N PHE A 216 9.81 13.75 -1.63
CA PHE A 216 10.24 13.86 -0.25
C PHE A 216 11.72 14.27 -0.18
N THR A 217 12.06 15.14 0.78
CA THR A 217 13.43 15.65 0.96
C THR A 217 14.01 15.35 2.33
N LYS A 218 13.16 15.36 3.36
CA LYS A 218 13.59 15.14 4.75
C LYS A 218 12.55 14.34 5.52
N ILE A 219 13.01 13.58 6.50
CA ILE A 219 12.20 12.91 7.51
C ILE A 219 12.88 13.02 8.86
N VAL A 220 12.07 13.19 9.90
CA VAL A 220 12.49 13.06 11.31
C VAL A 220 11.44 12.26 12.04
N SER A 221 11.86 11.36 12.92
CA SER A 221 10.94 10.44 13.60
C SER A 221 11.22 10.32 15.07
N MET A 222 10.16 10.04 15.84
CA MET A 222 10.18 9.83 17.28
C MET A 222 9.14 8.79 17.65
N SER A 223 9.44 7.91 18.60
CA SER A 223 8.51 6.94 19.14
C SER A 223 8.18 7.20 20.60
N SER A 224 6.97 6.79 21.01
CA SER A 224 6.59 6.71 22.42
C SER A 224 7.24 5.48 23.08
N LEU A 225 7.02 5.29 24.39
CA LEU A 225 7.40 4.03 25.04
C LEU A 225 6.69 2.83 24.40
N SER A 226 7.27 1.64 24.54
CA SER A 226 6.67 0.35 24.18
C SER A 226 6.05 -0.28 25.43
N ALA A 227 4.73 -0.33 25.52
CA ALA A 227 4.00 -0.85 26.69
C ALA A 227 2.79 -1.71 26.31
N SER A 228 1.95 -1.23 25.40
CA SER A 228 0.60 -1.79 25.16
C SER A 228 0.60 -3.25 24.73
N LEU A 229 1.54 -3.67 23.87
CA LEU A 229 1.60 -5.06 23.42
C LEU A 229 2.02 -6.01 24.55
N SER A 230 2.96 -5.57 25.41
CA SER A 230 3.39 -6.35 26.58
C SER A 230 2.27 -6.51 27.60
N GLU A 231 1.56 -5.42 27.92
CA GLU A 231 0.43 -5.47 28.86
C GLU A 231 -0.71 -6.34 28.33
N TYR A 232 -1.04 -6.22 27.04
CA TYR A 232 -2.06 -7.06 26.40
C TYR A 232 -1.65 -8.54 26.41
N ARG A 233 -0.40 -8.85 26.09
CA ARG A 233 0.18 -10.20 26.15
C ARG A 233 0.02 -10.79 27.54
N ASP A 234 0.44 -10.06 28.58
CA ASP A 234 0.43 -10.53 29.97
C ASP A 234 -1.00 -10.73 30.50
N ALA A 235 -1.96 -9.97 29.97
CA ALA A 235 -3.37 -10.08 30.36
C ALA A 235 -4.14 -11.19 29.62
N THR A 236 -3.69 -11.61 28.43
CA THR A 236 -4.49 -12.48 27.55
C THR A 236 -3.93 -13.88 27.33
N LEU A 237 -2.61 -14.06 27.40
CA LEU A 237 -1.99 -15.35 27.12
C LEU A 237 -2.02 -16.30 28.35
N ALA A 238 -1.99 -17.60 28.07
CA ALA A 238 -1.87 -18.61 29.09
C ALA A 238 -0.54 -18.50 29.85
N LYS A 239 -0.50 -18.88 31.14
CA LYS A 239 0.67 -18.70 32.01
C LYS A 239 1.94 -19.42 31.52
N ASP A 240 1.81 -20.42 30.67
CA ASP A 240 2.89 -21.23 30.12
C ASP A 240 3.23 -20.86 28.68
N ASP A 241 2.57 -19.84 28.09
CA ASP A 241 2.85 -19.39 26.74
C ASP A 241 4.28 -18.82 26.64
N PRO A 242 5.10 -19.34 25.71
CA PRO A 242 6.49 -18.88 25.55
C PRO A 242 6.62 -17.41 25.21
N LYS A 243 5.59 -16.79 24.59
CA LYS A 243 5.55 -15.36 24.23
C LYS A 243 5.58 -14.44 25.46
N LEU A 244 5.24 -14.93 26.66
CA LEU A 244 5.36 -14.16 27.92
C LEU A 244 6.80 -13.71 28.23
N LYS A 245 7.81 -14.32 27.59
CA LYS A 245 9.23 -13.97 27.74
C LYS A 245 9.72 -13.01 26.67
N GLU A 246 8.90 -12.68 25.68
CA GLU A 246 9.28 -11.77 24.60
C GLU A 246 9.34 -10.31 25.11
N THR A 247 10.24 -9.53 24.53
CA THR A 247 10.34 -8.09 24.70
C THR A 247 10.06 -7.41 23.37
N TYR A 248 9.49 -6.23 23.41
CA TYR A 248 9.16 -5.47 22.21
C TYR A 248 9.89 -4.13 22.25
N SER A 249 10.63 -3.83 21.18
CA SER A 249 11.41 -2.58 21.02
C SER A 249 10.60 -1.49 20.32
N CYS A 250 9.61 -1.88 19.49
CA CYS A 250 8.78 -0.92 18.77
C CYS A 250 7.92 -0.09 19.73
N GLY A 251 8.08 1.23 19.72
CA GLY A 251 7.19 2.11 20.49
C GLY A 251 5.74 1.95 20.08
N ASP A 252 4.82 2.20 21.01
CA ASP A 252 3.38 2.05 20.75
C ASP A 252 2.90 2.99 19.64
N MET A 253 3.39 4.24 19.66
CA MET A 253 3.13 5.25 18.65
C MET A 253 4.44 5.72 18.02
N ASN A 254 4.56 5.65 16.70
CA ASN A 254 5.61 6.31 15.94
C ASN A 254 5.06 7.53 15.23
N LEU A 255 5.76 8.66 15.37
CA LEU A 255 5.46 9.92 14.70
C LEU A 255 6.63 10.29 13.79
N SER A 256 6.33 10.57 12.54
CA SER A 256 7.33 11.02 11.55
C SER A 256 6.85 12.31 10.88
N PHE A 257 7.73 13.32 10.80
CA PHE A 257 7.51 14.50 9.98
C PHE A 257 8.31 14.38 8.70
N ILE A 258 7.64 14.56 7.56
CA ILE A 258 8.23 14.53 6.24
C ILE A 258 8.08 15.91 5.60
N GLN A 259 9.12 16.41 4.94
CA GLN A 259 9.10 17.62 4.14
C GLN A 259 9.33 17.28 2.67
N THR A 260 8.63 18.00 1.77
CA THR A 260 8.81 17.85 0.33
C THR A 260 9.67 18.97 -0.27
N GLU A 261 10.10 18.79 -1.52
CA GLU A 261 10.88 19.77 -2.27
C GLU A 261 10.10 21.08 -2.49
N MET A 262 8.78 20.97 -2.70
CA MET A 262 7.89 22.13 -2.85
C MET A 262 7.51 22.78 -1.51
N GLY A 263 8.14 22.38 -0.40
CA GLY A 263 7.95 22.94 0.93
C GLY A 263 6.70 22.47 1.67
N ARG A 264 6.01 21.45 1.15
CA ARG A 264 4.86 20.83 1.84
C ARG A 264 5.32 19.95 2.99
N THR A 265 4.47 19.75 3.98
CA THR A 265 4.76 18.90 5.14
C THR A 265 3.74 17.78 5.29
N ILE A 266 4.18 16.65 5.84
CA ILE A 266 3.32 15.51 6.15
C ILE A 266 3.63 15.08 7.59
N LEU A 267 2.57 14.94 8.40
CA LEU A 267 2.63 14.17 9.65
C LEU A 267 2.24 12.74 9.32
N LEU A 268 3.11 11.79 9.64
CA LEU A 268 2.88 10.36 9.40
C LEU A 268 2.92 9.61 10.72
N GLU A 269 1.83 8.90 11.05
CA GLU A 269 1.66 8.16 12.31
C GLU A 269 1.56 6.65 12.07
N HIS A 270 2.07 5.88 13.03
CA HIS A 270 1.91 4.42 13.05
C HIS A 270 1.65 3.93 14.47
N ASP A 271 0.54 3.22 14.67
CA ASP A 271 0.18 2.55 15.93
C ASP A 271 -0.68 1.32 15.64
N VAL A 272 -0.17 0.13 15.94
CA VAL A 272 -0.91 -1.12 15.76
C VAL A 272 -1.04 -1.93 17.06
N VAL A 273 -0.73 -1.32 18.18
CA VAL A 273 -0.69 -2.00 19.49
C VAL A 273 -1.52 -1.30 20.57
N SER A 274 -2.12 -0.16 20.27
CA SER A 274 -3.03 0.52 21.21
C SER A 274 -4.50 0.19 20.93
N PRO A 275 -5.38 0.25 21.96
CA PRO A 275 -6.83 0.02 21.81
C PRO A 275 -7.51 1.25 21.20
N ARG A 276 -7.22 1.53 19.94
CA ARG A 276 -7.79 2.65 19.19
C ARG A 276 -8.63 2.14 18.02
N PRO A 277 -9.75 2.82 17.69
CA PRO A 277 -10.45 2.58 16.43
C PRO A 277 -9.55 2.79 15.22
N TYR A 278 -9.81 2.05 14.15
CA TYR A 278 -9.08 2.18 12.90
C TYR A 278 -9.11 3.61 12.35
N SER A 279 -7.94 4.10 11.92
CA SER A 279 -7.83 5.40 11.28
C SER A 279 -6.60 5.47 10.38
N ARG A 280 -6.73 6.11 9.22
CA ARG A 280 -5.59 6.51 8.38
C ARG A 280 -5.35 8.02 8.41
N LEU A 281 -6.11 8.76 9.22
CA LEU A 281 -6.21 10.24 9.21
C LEU A 281 -6.63 10.75 7.83
N ASN A 282 -5.80 10.57 6.82
CA ASN A 282 -6.05 10.95 5.43
C ASN A 282 -6.53 12.41 5.31
N LEU A 283 -5.82 13.32 5.97
CA LEU A 283 -6.10 14.75 5.90
C LEU A 283 -5.23 15.40 4.83
N VAL A 284 -5.82 16.27 4.04
CA VAL A 284 -5.10 17.15 3.12
C VAL A 284 -5.61 18.57 3.22
N GLN A 285 -4.68 19.50 3.46
CA GLN A 285 -4.96 20.92 3.67
C GLN A 285 -4.30 21.76 2.58
N GLY A 286 -5.05 22.72 2.08
CA GLY A 286 -4.57 23.72 1.14
C GLY A 286 -5.03 25.14 1.50
N THR A 287 -4.73 26.09 0.63
CA THR A 287 -5.01 27.54 0.85
C THR A 287 -6.49 27.90 0.75
N LYS A 288 -7.36 26.99 0.28
CA LYS A 288 -8.80 27.23 0.10
C LYS A 288 -9.69 26.21 0.81
N GLY A 289 -9.12 25.29 1.57
CA GLY A 289 -9.90 24.32 2.29
C GLY A 289 -9.09 23.15 2.80
N VAL A 290 -9.76 22.26 3.50
CA VAL A 290 -9.21 21.05 4.08
C VAL A 290 -10.20 19.90 3.92
N PHE A 291 -9.69 18.74 3.53
CA PHE A 291 -10.39 17.46 3.56
C PHE A 291 -9.83 16.63 4.73
N SER A 292 -10.69 15.95 5.47
CA SER A 292 -10.34 15.01 6.53
C SER A 292 -11.02 13.67 6.24
N GLY A 293 -10.25 12.59 6.26
CA GLY A 293 -10.77 11.26 5.97
C GLY A 293 -11.34 10.52 7.19
N TRP A 294 -10.96 10.91 8.41
CA TRP A 294 -11.38 10.20 9.64
C TRP A 294 -11.71 11.16 10.78
N PRO A 295 -12.98 11.55 10.94
CA PRO A 295 -14.15 11.23 10.09
C PRO A 295 -14.13 11.96 8.74
N HIS A 296 -14.89 11.42 7.78
CA HIS A 296 -14.99 11.99 6.42
C HIS A 296 -15.74 13.33 6.44
N ARG A 297 -15.03 14.42 6.17
CA ARG A 297 -15.58 15.77 6.22
C ARG A 297 -14.70 16.75 5.44
N VAL A 298 -15.26 17.88 5.08
CA VAL A 298 -14.56 18.92 4.32
C VAL A 298 -14.89 20.30 4.88
N TYR A 299 -13.95 21.23 4.75
CA TYR A 299 -14.18 22.64 4.94
C TYR A 299 -13.61 23.41 3.75
N LEU A 300 -14.43 24.26 3.14
CA LEU A 300 -14.04 25.09 2.00
C LEU A 300 -14.24 26.56 2.32
N ASP A 301 -13.15 27.33 2.22
CA ASP A 301 -13.17 28.77 2.45
C ASP A 301 -14.18 29.48 1.53
N GLY A 302 -15.00 30.37 2.10
CA GLY A 302 -16.04 31.11 1.41
C GLY A 302 -17.26 30.28 0.95
N LYS A 303 -17.33 28.97 1.32
CA LYS A 303 -18.48 28.08 1.04
C LYS A 303 -19.06 27.48 2.29
N SER A 304 -18.22 26.85 3.10
CA SER A 304 -18.64 26.26 4.38
C SER A 304 -18.98 27.35 5.39
N GLU A 305 -19.94 27.07 6.29
CA GLU A 305 -20.21 27.93 7.43
C GLU A 305 -18.95 28.06 8.29
N GLU A 306 -18.64 29.27 8.75
CA GLU A 306 -17.45 29.58 9.51
C GLU A 306 -17.28 28.65 10.72
N HIS A 307 -16.11 28.03 10.84
CA HIS A 307 -15.74 27.06 11.87
C HIS A 307 -16.56 25.76 11.89
N LYS A 308 -17.32 25.44 10.82
CA LYS A 308 -18.10 24.21 10.75
C LYS A 308 -17.64 23.31 9.59
N TRP A 309 -17.45 22.04 9.91
CA TRP A 309 -17.23 21.02 8.92
C TRP A 309 -18.52 20.66 8.17
N GLU A 310 -18.38 20.35 6.89
CA GLU A 310 -19.45 19.80 6.07
C GLU A 310 -19.25 18.29 5.88
N GLU A 311 -20.38 17.57 5.78
CA GLU A 311 -20.37 16.15 5.41
C GLU A 311 -19.97 15.96 3.96
N LEU A 312 -19.23 14.90 3.68
CA LEU A 312 -18.65 14.64 2.36
C LEU A 312 -19.69 14.26 1.29
N ASP A 313 -20.86 13.79 1.72
CA ASP A 313 -21.93 13.31 0.81
C ASP A 313 -22.39 14.39 -0.18
N ALA A 314 -22.41 15.64 0.22
CA ALA A 314 -22.77 16.77 -0.64
C ALA A 314 -21.85 16.94 -1.86
N TYR A 315 -20.66 16.35 -1.81
CA TYR A 315 -19.63 16.49 -2.83
C TYR A 315 -19.51 15.25 -3.73
N LYS A 316 -20.09 14.10 -3.34
CA LYS A 316 -19.97 12.82 -4.06
C LYS A 316 -20.50 12.90 -5.49
N GLU A 317 -21.66 13.49 -5.70
CA GLU A 317 -22.24 13.59 -7.04
C GLU A 317 -21.33 14.31 -8.04
N GLN A 318 -20.68 15.39 -7.61
CA GLN A 318 -19.86 16.23 -8.48
C GLN A 318 -18.41 15.75 -8.63
N TYR A 319 -17.83 15.15 -7.57
CA TYR A 319 -16.40 14.91 -7.48
C TYR A 319 -16.00 13.45 -7.41
N GLN A 320 -16.94 12.50 -7.21
CA GLN A 320 -16.57 11.09 -7.16
C GLN A 320 -15.87 10.66 -8.45
N HIS A 321 -14.79 9.88 -8.28
CA HIS A 321 -14.01 9.39 -9.41
C HIS A 321 -14.81 8.44 -10.29
N SER A 322 -14.54 8.44 -11.62
CA SER A 322 -15.26 7.63 -12.61
C SER A 322 -15.19 6.13 -12.33
N LEU A 323 -14.07 5.62 -11.81
CA LEU A 323 -13.94 4.21 -11.42
C LEU A 323 -14.98 3.81 -10.37
N TRP A 324 -15.17 4.63 -9.34
CA TRP A 324 -16.18 4.37 -8.32
C TRP A 324 -17.61 4.56 -8.83
N ARG A 325 -17.83 5.51 -9.71
CA ARG A 325 -19.16 5.67 -10.36
C ARG A 325 -19.54 4.46 -11.21
N LYS A 326 -18.57 3.86 -11.91
CA LYS A 326 -18.81 2.74 -12.83
C LYS A 326 -18.81 1.38 -12.13
N HIS A 327 -17.98 1.20 -11.11
CA HIS A 327 -17.66 -0.10 -10.56
C HIS A 327 -17.87 -0.20 -9.03
N GLY A 328 -18.28 0.89 -8.37
CA GLY A 328 -18.42 0.95 -6.91
C GLY A 328 -19.42 -0.04 -6.35
N GLU A 329 -20.57 -0.26 -7.02
CA GLU A 329 -21.57 -1.24 -6.60
C GLU A 329 -20.95 -2.66 -6.57
N LYS A 330 -20.33 -3.08 -7.67
CA LYS A 330 -19.64 -4.37 -7.74
C LYS A 330 -18.49 -4.49 -6.73
N ALA A 331 -17.75 -3.42 -6.53
CA ALA A 331 -16.65 -3.39 -5.56
C ALA A 331 -17.17 -3.61 -4.12
N LEU A 332 -18.25 -2.98 -3.74
CA LEU A 332 -18.89 -3.14 -2.42
C LEU A 332 -19.49 -4.56 -2.24
N GLU A 333 -20.06 -5.16 -3.30
CA GLU A 333 -20.56 -6.54 -3.25
C GLU A 333 -19.44 -7.55 -2.99
N LEU A 334 -18.25 -7.37 -3.58
CA LEU A 334 -17.09 -8.22 -3.35
C LEU A 334 -16.50 -8.03 -1.96
N GLY A 335 -16.54 -6.81 -1.45
CA GLY A 335 -16.33 -6.47 -0.05
C GLY A 335 -14.88 -6.29 0.40
N GLY A 336 -13.86 -6.66 -0.37
CA GLY A 336 -12.44 -6.54 0.00
C GLY A 336 -12.06 -5.11 0.40
N HIS A 337 -11.80 -4.89 1.69
CA HIS A 337 -11.50 -3.57 2.29
C HIS A 337 -12.47 -2.46 1.84
N GLY A 338 -13.80 -2.74 1.87
CA GLY A 338 -14.80 -1.78 1.41
C GLY A 338 -14.77 -1.54 -0.12
N GLY A 339 -14.30 -2.51 -0.89
CA GLY A 339 -14.27 -2.48 -2.35
C GLY A 339 -13.00 -1.93 -2.98
N MET A 340 -12.10 -1.33 -2.19
CA MET A 340 -10.87 -0.73 -2.75
C MET A 340 -9.93 -1.77 -3.37
N ASP A 341 -9.93 -3.01 -2.90
CA ASP A 341 -9.13 -4.10 -3.46
C ASP A 341 -9.56 -4.43 -4.90
N PHE A 342 -10.86 -4.50 -5.15
CA PHE A 342 -11.37 -4.73 -6.50
C PHE A 342 -11.05 -3.56 -7.44
N ILE A 343 -11.25 -2.31 -7.00
CA ILE A 343 -10.95 -1.13 -7.83
C ILE A 343 -9.47 -1.10 -8.20
N MET A 344 -8.56 -1.38 -7.25
CA MET A 344 -7.12 -1.47 -7.49
C MET A 344 -6.78 -2.55 -8.52
N ASN A 345 -7.28 -3.77 -8.32
CA ASN A 345 -7.03 -4.89 -9.22
C ASN A 345 -7.62 -4.65 -10.62
N TYR A 346 -8.85 -4.15 -10.68
CA TYR A 346 -9.48 -3.76 -11.95
C TYR A 346 -8.62 -2.72 -12.69
N ARG A 347 -8.22 -1.67 -12.00
CA ARG A 347 -7.39 -0.60 -12.58
C ARG A 347 -6.06 -1.15 -13.10
N LEU A 348 -5.35 -1.95 -12.32
CA LEU A 348 -4.07 -2.57 -12.71
C LEU A 348 -4.23 -3.38 -14.01
N ILE A 349 -5.22 -4.27 -14.06
CA ILE A 349 -5.46 -5.10 -15.23
C ILE A 349 -5.86 -4.27 -16.46
N GLN A 350 -6.71 -3.24 -16.30
CA GLN A 350 -7.08 -2.38 -17.43
C GLN A 350 -5.91 -1.53 -17.95
N LEU A 351 -5.04 -1.03 -17.09
CA LEU A 351 -3.82 -0.33 -17.51
C LEU A 351 -2.92 -1.26 -18.32
N TYR A 352 -2.74 -2.50 -17.89
CA TYR A 352 -1.96 -3.50 -18.61
C TYR A 352 -2.59 -3.83 -19.97
N ARG A 353 -3.91 -4.14 -19.99
CA ARG A 353 -4.64 -4.46 -21.22
C ARG A 353 -4.60 -3.35 -22.26
N ASN A 354 -4.62 -2.10 -21.82
CA ASN A 354 -4.62 -0.94 -22.72
C ASN A 354 -3.20 -0.43 -23.07
N GLY A 355 -2.14 -1.05 -22.53
CA GLY A 355 -0.78 -0.61 -22.77
C GLY A 355 -0.53 0.78 -22.19
N MET A 356 -1.04 1.06 -20.99
CA MET A 356 -0.85 2.30 -20.26
C MET A 356 0.22 2.11 -19.17
N ALA A 357 0.79 3.20 -18.68
CA ALA A 357 1.69 3.16 -17.53
C ALA A 357 0.91 2.84 -16.23
N PRO A 358 1.53 2.14 -15.24
CA PRO A 358 0.90 1.93 -13.95
C PRO A 358 0.70 3.24 -13.19
N ASP A 359 -0.38 3.32 -12.41
CA ASP A 359 -0.65 4.47 -11.55
C ASP A 359 0.37 4.57 -10.40
N ILE A 360 0.73 3.42 -9.81
CA ILE A 360 1.75 3.28 -8.76
C ILE A 360 2.93 2.54 -9.39
N ASP A 361 4.06 3.21 -9.53
CA ASP A 361 5.26 2.62 -10.10
C ASP A 361 6.31 2.29 -9.03
N VAL A 362 7.48 1.82 -9.46
CA VAL A 362 8.56 1.41 -8.56
C VAL A 362 9.10 2.57 -7.71
N TYR A 363 9.02 3.81 -8.20
CA TYR A 363 9.47 4.98 -7.44
C TYR A 363 8.51 5.31 -6.31
N ASP A 364 7.20 5.17 -6.54
CA ASP A 364 6.18 5.28 -5.50
C ASP A 364 6.35 4.16 -4.47
N ALA A 365 6.52 2.92 -4.94
CA ALA A 365 6.76 1.76 -4.09
C ALA A 365 7.96 1.97 -3.16
N ALA A 366 9.08 2.47 -3.69
CA ALA A 366 10.28 2.76 -2.92
C ALA A 366 10.10 3.95 -1.96
N ALA A 367 9.57 5.08 -2.47
CA ALA A 367 9.42 6.29 -1.66
C ALA A 367 8.43 6.11 -0.49
N TRP A 368 7.30 5.42 -0.71
CA TRP A 368 6.31 5.22 0.34
C TRP A 368 6.70 4.12 1.34
N SER A 369 7.58 3.19 0.94
CA SER A 369 8.13 2.15 1.82
C SER A 369 9.35 2.63 2.64
N ALA A 370 10.11 3.61 2.16
CA ALA A 370 11.35 4.07 2.78
C ALA A 370 11.20 4.54 4.24
N PRO A 371 10.06 5.11 4.70
CA PRO A 371 9.88 5.45 6.11
C PRO A 371 10.02 4.26 7.07
N CYS A 372 9.81 3.01 6.62
CA CYS A 372 10.11 1.82 7.45
C CYS A 372 11.54 1.81 7.99
N ALA A 373 12.52 2.18 7.15
CA ALA A 373 13.93 2.22 7.55
C ALA A 373 14.35 3.60 8.04
N LEU A 374 13.90 4.66 7.38
CA LEU A 374 14.32 6.02 7.75
C LEU A 374 13.83 6.44 9.13
N SER A 375 12.63 6.04 9.54
CA SER A 375 12.13 6.29 10.90
C SER A 375 13.00 5.60 11.95
N GLU A 376 13.36 4.33 11.74
CA GLU A 376 14.25 3.58 12.61
C GLU A 376 15.63 4.24 12.72
N ILE A 377 16.23 4.63 11.59
CA ILE A 377 17.54 5.31 11.57
C ILE A 377 17.47 6.65 12.32
N SER A 378 16.40 7.43 12.12
CA SER A 378 16.21 8.68 12.84
C SER A 378 16.15 8.47 14.36
N ILE A 379 15.32 7.51 14.82
CA ILE A 379 15.13 7.20 16.25
C ILE A 379 16.42 6.69 16.88
N THR A 380 17.09 5.73 16.25
CA THR A 380 18.33 5.15 16.79
C THR A 380 19.50 6.13 16.84
N ASN A 381 19.41 7.25 16.13
CA ASN A 381 20.38 8.33 16.13
C ASN A 381 19.84 9.61 16.81
N GLU A 382 19.17 9.48 17.94
CA GLU A 382 18.70 10.60 18.76
C GLU A 382 17.69 11.51 18.05
N ASN A 383 16.84 10.92 17.22
CA ASN A 383 15.78 11.60 16.44
C ASN A 383 16.32 12.67 15.48
N ILE A 384 17.46 12.42 14.84
CA ILE A 384 18.02 13.35 13.87
C ILE A 384 17.18 13.44 12.58
N PRO A 385 17.12 14.62 11.95
CA PRO A 385 16.59 14.74 10.61
C PRO A 385 17.49 14.00 9.59
N LEU A 386 16.87 13.24 8.72
CA LEU A 386 17.53 12.50 7.65
C LEU A 386 17.15 13.05 6.28
N SER A 387 18.09 13.04 5.34
CA SER A 387 17.79 13.27 3.93
C SER A 387 16.99 12.09 3.38
N PHE A 388 15.90 12.40 2.68
CA PHE A 388 15.10 11.38 2.01
C PHE A 388 15.71 11.06 0.63
N PRO A 389 15.96 9.79 0.28
CA PRO A 389 16.54 9.44 -1.02
C PRO A 389 15.63 9.86 -2.19
N ASP A 390 16.22 10.37 -3.26
CA ASP A 390 15.53 10.60 -4.52
C ASP A 390 15.60 9.34 -5.40
N PHE A 391 14.60 8.48 -5.25
CA PHE A 391 14.52 7.24 -6.02
C PHE A 391 14.29 7.47 -7.51
N THR A 392 13.79 8.64 -7.91
CA THR A 392 13.55 9.02 -9.31
C THR A 392 14.81 9.54 -10.02
N ARG A 393 15.90 9.75 -9.29
CA ARG A 393 17.14 10.33 -9.83
C ARG A 393 16.91 11.65 -10.57
N GLY A 394 16.03 12.51 -10.05
CA GLY A 394 15.72 13.81 -10.59
C GLY A 394 14.55 13.82 -11.60
N ASN A 395 13.99 12.66 -11.95
CA ASN A 395 12.87 12.58 -12.91
C ASN A 395 11.49 12.92 -12.29
N TRP A 396 11.42 13.23 -11.00
CA TRP A 396 10.18 13.62 -10.30
C TRP A 396 9.51 14.88 -10.84
N LYS A 397 10.19 15.65 -11.70
CA LYS A 397 9.66 16.88 -12.33
C LYS A 397 8.62 16.63 -13.41
N GLU A 398 8.42 15.37 -13.81
CA GLU A 398 7.44 14.99 -14.81
C GLU A 398 5.99 15.22 -14.34
N ALA A 399 5.12 15.55 -15.29
CA ALA A 399 3.72 15.81 -14.99
C ALA A 399 3.00 14.56 -14.47
N ASP A 400 2.06 14.75 -13.54
CA ASP A 400 1.24 13.66 -13.01
C ASP A 400 0.19 13.22 -14.03
N THR A 401 0.22 11.93 -14.38
CA THR A 401 -0.75 11.29 -15.27
C THR A 401 -1.51 10.15 -14.60
N ARG A 402 -1.28 9.94 -13.29
CA ARG A 402 -1.89 8.85 -12.51
C ARG A 402 -3.40 9.04 -12.34
N ALA A 403 -4.10 7.93 -12.24
CA ALA A 403 -5.55 7.89 -11.96
C ALA A 403 -6.36 8.87 -12.83
N GLN A 404 -5.95 9.05 -14.08
CA GLN A 404 -6.75 9.77 -15.05
C GLN A 404 -8.02 8.97 -15.34
N ASP A 405 -9.11 9.68 -15.58
CA ASP A 405 -10.35 9.05 -15.98
C ASP A 405 -10.14 8.30 -17.32
N ILE A 406 -10.50 6.99 -17.32
CA ILE A 406 -10.51 6.14 -18.49
C ILE A 406 -11.94 6.08 -19.02
#